data_11c188f8302fa20ba0c0b0264c3946c8
#
_entry.id   11c188f8302fa20ba0c0b0264c3946c8
#
_cell.length_a   1.000
_cell.length_b   1.000
_cell.length_c   1.000
_cell.angle_alpha   90.00
_cell.angle_beta   90.00
_cell.angle_gamma   90.00
#
_symmetry.space_group_name_H-M   'P 1'
#
loop_
_entity.id
_entity.type
_entity.pdbx_description
1 polymer ?
#
loop_
_entity_poly.entity_id
_entity_poly.type
_entity_poly.pdbx_seq_one_letter_code
_entity_poly.pdbx_strand_id
1 'polypeptide(L)'
;LPALNSFYQDEFCLVALHQSSHHLHDSEEQAMVDAMLSPLPKHHFPGVGREGNSTVQLLKEELLLDGNSKQNLATFCQTYQAQSAMELMTLGVDKNLIDKDEYPQTAELESRCVSMMADLWNAPGAAVGCSTIGSSEAAMLGGMAAKWRWRKRREAAGLPTDKPNMVCGSVQICWKKFARYWDIEMRELEMLAGELCISPERVLEAVDENTIFVVPTLGVTYHGLYEDIESISKALDDLQARTGLDVPIHVDAASGGFLAPFCAPDLPLWDFRLERVKSINASGHKFGLAPLGVGWVLWRNQEDLPDELVFHVTYLGGDMPTFQINFSRPAGQV
;
A
#
# COMPACT_ATOMS: atom_id res chain seq x y z
N LEU A 1 -2.12 -38.30 4.81
CA LEU A 1 -2.07 -36.88 5.21
C LEU A 1 -2.51 -36.60 6.66
N PRO A 2 -2.86 -37.59 7.52
CA PRO A 2 -3.08 -37.33 8.95
C PRO A 2 -1.81 -37.25 9.79
N ALA A 3 -0.64 -37.47 9.22
CA ALA A 3 0.63 -37.55 10.00
C ALA A 3 1.40 -36.21 10.10
N LEU A 4 0.97 -35.16 9.44
CA LEU A 4 1.64 -33.86 9.48
C LEU A 4 1.09 -32.91 10.58
N ASN A 5 -0.11 -33.17 11.10
CA ASN A 5 -0.73 -32.33 12.13
C ASN A 5 -0.27 -32.64 13.57
N SER A 6 0.48 -33.71 13.80
CA SER A 6 1.00 -34.03 15.15
C SER A 6 2.36 -33.37 15.44
N PHE A 7 2.95 -32.69 14.46
CA PHE A 7 4.29 -32.09 14.57
C PHE A 7 4.31 -30.69 15.18
N TYR A 8 3.15 -30.08 15.43
CA TYR A 8 3.05 -28.71 15.98
C TYR A 8 2.54 -28.63 17.42
N GLN A 9 2.34 -29.74 18.09
CA GLN A 9 2.00 -29.76 19.52
C GLN A 9 3.16 -30.30 20.36
N ASP A 10 3.76 -29.40 21.08
CA ASP A 10 4.50 -29.53 22.37
C ASP A 10 5.48 -30.70 22.63
N GLU A 11 5.72 -31.63 21.71
CA GLU A 11 6.52 -32.82 22.00
C GLU A 11 7.92 -32.87 21.35
N PHE A 12 8.37 -31.84 20.66
CA PHE A 12 9.70 -31.89 20.01
C PHE A 12 10.88 -31.88 20.98
N CYS A 13 10.66 -31.69 22.26
CA CYS A 13 11.73 -31.70 23.26
C CYS A 13 11.92 -33.04 23.99
N LEU A 14 10.98 -33.99 23.89
CA LEU A 14 11.00 -35.19 24.73
C LEU A 14 11.44 -36.48 24.04
N VAL A 15 11.44 -36.57 22.73
CA VAL A 15 11.76 -37.83 22.01
C VAL A 15 13.25 -38.04 21.79
N ALA A 16 14.04 -36.97 21.81
CA ALA A 16 15.50 -37.09 21.67
C ALA A 16 16.24 -37.52 22.98
N LEU A 17 15.53 -37.52 24.10
CA LEU A 17 16.14 -37.72 25.43
C LEU A 17 16.18 -39.16 25.95
N HIS A 18 15.77 -40.16 25.20
CA HIS A 18 15.62 -41.51 25.76
C HIS A 18 16.65 -42.56 25.36
N GLN A 19 17.71 -42.21 24.65
CA GLN A 19 18.77 -43.20 24.33
C GLN A 19 20.16 -42.58 24.29
N SER A 20 20.77 -42.26 25.44
CA SER A 20 22.23 -42.39 25.63
C SER A 20 22.67 -41.96 27.03
N SER A 21 23.72 -42.60 27.50
CA SER A 21 24.40 -42.55 28.79
C SER A 21 24.33 -41.20 29.56
N HIS A 22 24.24 -41.27 30.87
CA HIS A 22 24.12 -40.18 31.85
C HIS A 22 25.05 -38.96 31.61
N HIS A 23 26.19 -39.10 30.97
CA HIS A 23 27.12 -38.00 30.71
C HIS A 23 26.77 -37.12 29.51
N LEU A 24 25.98 -37.59 28.57
CA LEU A 24 25.47 -36.76 27.46
C LEU A 24 24.24 -35.93 27.90
N HIS A 25 23.46 -36.47 28.82
CA HIS A 25 22.29 -35.80 29.36
C HIS A 25 22.64 -34.49 30.10
N ASP A 26 23.65 -34.54 30.98
CA ASP A 26 24.09 -33.39 31.76
C ASP A 26 24.63 -32.25 30.85
N SER A 27 25.30 -32.59 29.75
CA SER A 27 25.85 -31.60 28.82
C SER A 27 24.76 -30.94 27.95
N GLU A 28 23.73 -31.68 27.56
CA GLU A 28 22.61 -31.17 26.80
C GLU A 28 21.67 -30.31 27.67
N GLU A 29 21.40 -30.73 28.91
CA GLU A 29 20.66 -29.93 29.87
C GLU A 29 21.38 -28.63 30.22
N GLN A 30 22.70 -28.67 30.41
CA GLN A 30 23.48 -27.46 30.68
C GLN A 30 23.49 -26.53 29.45
N ALA A 31 23.64 -27.05 28.24
CA ALA A 31 23.57 -26.26 27.03
C ALA A 31 22.20 -25.60 26.82
N MET A 32 21.12 -26.28 27.22
CA MET A 32 19.78 -25.77 27.18
C MET A 32 19.55 -24.65 28.20
N VAL A 33 20.05 -24.82 29.43
CA VAL A 33 20.03 -23.79 30.47
C VAL A 33 20.86 -22.58 30.05
N ASP A 34 22.05 -22.78 29.50
CA ASP A 34 22.91 -21.72 29.01
C ASP A 34 22.27 -20.97 27.83
N ALA A 35 21.55 -21.69 26.96
CA ALA A 35 20.78 -21.08 25.87
C ALA A 35 19.60 -20.24 26.40
N MET A 36 18.95 -20.66 27.48
CA MET A 36 17.85 -19.91 28.12
C MET A 36 18.34 -18.63 28.80
N LEU A 37 19.54 -18.67 29.40
CA LEU A 37 20.13 -17.54 30.12
C LEU A 37 20.92 -16.58 29.23
N SER A 38 21.29 -17.00 28.02
CA SER A 38 22.03 -16.14 27.09
C SER A 38 21.12 -15.12 26.41
N PRO A 39 21.63 -13.94 26.04
CA PRO A 39 20.87 -12.98 25.25
C PRO A 39 20.47 -13.55 23.88
N LEU A 40 19.45 -12.97 23.24
CA LEU A 40 19.06 -13.37 21.91
C LEU A 40 20.22 -13.14 20.90
N PRO A 41 20.47 -14.10 19.99
CA PRO A 41 21.54 -13.96 19.02
C PRO A 41 21.25 -12.81 18.04
N LYS A 42 22.26 -11.99 17.73
CA LYS A 42 22.12 -10.81 16.86
C LYS A 42 22.67 -11.01 15.44
N HIS A 43 23.59 -11.94 15.22
CA HIS A 43 24.36 -11.98 13.97
C HIS A 43 24.40 -13.36 13.31
N HIS A 44 23.94 -14.41 13.95
CA HIS A 44 23.93 -15.76 13.41
C HIS A 44 22.76 -16.56 14.00
N PHE A 45 22.38 -17.62 13.31
CA PHE A 45 21.39 -18.55 13.85
C PHE A 45 22.00 -19.30 15.05
N PRO A 46 21.25 -19.47 16.13
CA PRO A 46 21.73 -20.26 17.28
C PRO A 46 21.92 -21.73 16.87
N GLY A 47 22.97 -22.36 17.39
CA GLY A 47 23.21 -23.79 17.16
C GLY A 47 22.25 -24.71 17.91
N VAL A 48 21.57 -24.17 18.93
CA VAL A 48 20.58 -24.88 19.76
C VAL A 48 19.28 -24.04 19.78
N GLY A 49 18.15 -24.71 19.66
CA GLY A 49 16.82 -24.08 19.78
C GLY A 49 16.58 -23.55 21.19
N ARG A 50 15.65 -22.60 21.31
CA ARG A 50 15.21 -22.03 22.58
C ARG A 50 13.72 -22.27 22.73
N GLU A 51 13.26 -22.44 23.98
CA GLU A 51 11.84 -22.56 24.29
C GLU A 51 11.07 -21.28 23.90
N GLY A 52 9.90 -21.46 23.24
CA GLY A 52 9.15 -20.36 22.60
C GLY A 52 8.68 -19.29 23.57
N ASN A 53 8.15 -19.66 24.74
CA ASN A 53 7.64 -18.70 25.73
C ASN A 53 8.77 -17.85 26.33
N SER A 54 9.92 -18.45 26.60
CA SER A 54 11.12 -17.75 27.06
C SER A 54 11.62 -16.75 26.01
N THR A 55 11.61 -17.14 24.75
CA THR A 55 11.96 -16.26 23.62
C THR A 55 10.99 -15.09 23.49
N VAL A 56 9.68 -15.35 23.59
CA VAL A 56 8.64 -14.31 23.58
C VAL A 56 8.83 -13.33 24.73
N GLN A 57 9.16 -13.80 25.93
CA GLN A 57 9.36 -12.93 27.07
C GLN A 57 10.58 -12.01 26.89
N LEU A 58 11.72 -12.56 26.43
CA LEU A 58 12.91 -11.77 26.13
C LEU A 58 12.66 -10.70 25.05
N LEU A 59 11.93 -11.06 23.98
CA LEU A 59 11.56 -10.12 22.92
C LEU A 59 10.62 -9.03 23.46
N LYS A 60 9.65 -9.36 24.33
CA LYS A 60 8.80 -8.36 24.97
C LYS A 60 9.62 -7.37 25.80
N GLU A 61 10.65 -7.85 26.52
CA GLU A 61 11.53 -6.97 27.31
C GLU A 61 12.37 -6.05 26.42
N GLU A 62 12.91 -6.55 25.30
CA GLU A 62 13.61 -5.72 24.33
C GLU A 62 12.68 -4.66 23.69
N LEU A 63 11.45 -5.03 23.36
CA LEU A 63 10.45 -4.12 22.78
C LEU A 63 9.96 -3.03 23.76
N LEU A 64 10.21 -3.14 25.07
CA LEU A 64 9.94 -2.06 26.02
C LEU A 64 10.82 -0.82 25.78
N LEU A 65 11.92 -0.95 25.03
CA LEU A 65 12.77 0.17 24.63
C LEU A 65 12.17 0.99 23.47
N ASP A 66 11.16 0.46 22.79
CA ASP A 66 10.46 1.18 21.74
C ASP A 66 9.52 2.25 22.31
N GLY A 67 9.23 3.26 21.47
CA GLY A 67 8.19 4.24 21.78
C GLY A 67 6.79 3.60 21.86
N ASN A 68 5.93 4.16 22.69
CA ASN A 68 4.54 3.72 22.76
C ASN A 68 3.77 4.17 21.50
N SER A 69 3.41 3.22 20.63
CA SER A 69 2.68 3.48 19.39
C SER A 69 1.35 4.20 19.61
N LYS A 70 0.67 3.97 20.75
CA LYS A 70 -0.61 4.64 21.10
C LYS A 70 -0.44 6.12 21.46
N GLN A 71 0.78 6.58 21.66
CA GLN A 71 1.12 7.97 21.98
C GLN A 71 1.87 8.65 20.83
N ASN A 72 2.15 7.94 19.75
CA ASN A 72 2.87 8.47 18.61
C ASN A 72 1.93 9.24 17.68
N LEU A 73 1.92 10.57 17.80
CA LEU A 73 1.10 11.46 16.99
C LEU A 73 1.83 12.01 15.74
N ALA A 74 3.11 11.65 15.56
CA ALA A 74 3.96 12.24 14.53
C ALA A 74 3.99 11.46 13.21
N THR A 75 3.44 10.26 13.13
CA THR A 75 3.60 9.35 11.98
C THR A 75 2.36 9.20 11.11
N PHE A 76 1.28 9.92 11.39
CA PHE A 76 -0.01 9.82 10.70
C PHE A 76 -0.68 8.42 10.78
N CYS A 77 -0.15 7.51 11.58
CA CYS A 77 -0.77 6.23 11.88
C CYS A 77 -1.75 6.40 13.03
N GLN A 78 -2.85 5.63 13.00
CA GLN A 78 -3.82 5.70 14.09
C GLN A 78 -3.19 5.20 15.40
N THR A 79 -3.65 5.79 16.50
CA THR A 79 -3.28 5.37 17.86
C THR A 79 -4.29 4.39 18.46
N TYR A 80 -5.49 4.34 17.90
CA TYR A 80 -6.58 3.47 18.34
C TYR A 80 -6.75 2.30 17.35
N GLN A 81 -6.89 1.11 17.91
CA GLN A 81 -7.26 -0.10 17.17
C GLN A 81 -8.35 -0.83 17.93
N ALA A 82 -9.45 -1.12 17.28
CA ALA A 82 -10.54 -1.89 17.87
C ALA A 82 -10.07 -3.33 18.14
N GLN A 83 -10.45 -3.89 19.29
CA GLN A 83 -10.11 -5.27 19.65
C GLN A 83 -10.63 -6.27 18.61
N SER A 84 -11.85 -6.07 18.12
CA SER A 84 -12.43 -6.90 17.07
C SER A 84 -11.64 -6.88 15.74
N ALA A 85 -11.08 -5.73 15.38
CA ALA A 85 -10.22 -5.64 14.19
C ALA A 85 -8.93 -6.44 14.36
N MET A 86 -8.32 -6.42 15.55
CA MET A 86 -7.15 -7.23 15.86
C MET A 86 -7.45 -8.74 15.86
N GLU A 87 -8.61 -9.14 16.35
CA GLU A 87 -9.07 -10.54 16.26
C GLU A 87 -9.24 -11.00 14.81
N LEU A 88 -9.89 -10.19 13.98
CA LEU A 88 -10.06 -10.49 12.55
C LEU A 88 -8.71 -10.54 11.81
N MET A 89 -7.82 -9.60 12.11
CA MET A 89 -6.47 -9.60 11.55
C MET A 89 -5.72 -10.90 11.88
N THR A 90 -5.82 -11.38 13.12
CA THR A 90 -5.20 -12.63 13.55
C THR A 90 -5.76 -13.83 12.79
N LEU A 91 -7.06 -13.85 12.47
CA LEU A 91 -7.69 -14.92 11.68
C LEU A 91 -7.27 -14.92 10.21
N GLY A 92 -6.71 -13.83 9.70
CA GLY A 92 -6.32 -13.70 8.31
C GLY A 92 -4.79 -13.68 8.07
N VAL A 93 -3.98 -13.66 9.14
CA VAL A 93 -2.53 -13.45 9.02
C VAL A 93 -1.79 -14.59 8.31
N ASP A 94 -2.28 -15.81 8.42
CA ASP A 94 -1.75 -17.03 7.80
C ASP A 94 -2.30 -17.31 6.39
N LYS A 95 -3.27 -16.51 5.91
CA LYS A 95 -3.84 -16.63 4.58
C LYS A 95 -3.06 -15.78 3.59
N ASN A 96 -2.68 -16.37 2.46
CA ASN A 96 -2.04 -15.63 1.38
C ASN A 96 -3.09 -15.03 0.46
N LEU A 97 -3.23 -13.70 0.43
CA LEU A 97 -4.30 -13.01 -0.31
C LEU A 97 -4.21 -13.18 -1.84
N ILE A 98 -3.06 -13.59 -2.39
CA ILE A 98 -2.95 -13.89 -3.82
C ILE A 98 -3.73 -15.16 -4.19
N ASP A 99 -3.89 -16.09 -3.25
CA ASP A 99 -4.54 -17.39 -3.47
C ASP A 99 -6.05 -17.27 -3.27
N LYS A 100 -6.71 -16.72 -4.28
CA LYS A 100 -8.15 -16.43 -4.24
C LYS A 100 -9.02 -17.70 -4.34
N ASP A 101 -8.49 -18.77 -4.92
CA ASP A 101 -9.20 -20.05 -5.01
C ASP A 101 -9.26 -20.74 -3.65
N GLU A 102 -8.17 -20.72 -2.88
CA GLU A 102 -8.14 -21.29 -1.54
C GLU A 102 -8.88 -20.41 -0.52
N TYR A 103 -8.81 -19.07 -0.69
CA TYR A 103 -9.40 -18.09 0.23
C TYR A 103 -10.45 -17.18 -0.44
N PRO A 104 -11.53 -17.75 -1.05
CA PRO A 104 -12.48 -16.97 -1.84
C PRO A 104 -13.26 -15.94 -1.01
N GLN A 105 -13.51 -16.21 0.28
CA GLN A 105 -14.21 -15.26 1.14
C GLN A 105 -13.33 -14.05 1.50
N THR A 106 -12.02 -14.24 1.64
CA THR A 106 -11.07 -13.15 1.85
C THR A 106 -10.96 -12.27 0.59
N ALA A 107 -10.92 -12.90 -0.58
CA ALA A 107 -10.96 -12.19 -1.86
C ALA A 107 -12.26 -11.39 -2.05
N GLU A 108 -13.37 -11.96 -1.62
CA GLU A 108 -14.69 -11.30 -1.64
C GLU A 108 -14.72 -10.09 -0.68
N LEU A 109 -14.11 -10.18 0.51
CA LEU A 109 -13.99 -9.05 1.43
C LEU A 109 -13.18 -7.91 0.80
N GLU A 110 -12.06 -8.20 0.15
CA GLU A 110 -11.30 -7.21 -0.62
C GLU A 110 -12.17 -6.52 -1.66
N SER A 111 -12.91 -7.29 -2.45
CA SER A 111 -13.80 -6.78 -3.49
C SER A 111 -14.89 -5.85 -2.92
N ARG A 112 -15.48 -6.22 -1.77
CA ARG A 112 -16.46 -5.37 -1.07
C ARG A 112 -15.85 -4.06 -0.61
N CYS A 113 -14.66 -4.08 -0.03
CA CYS A 113 -13.95 -2.86 0.36
C CYS A 113 -13.70 -1.94 -0.84
N VAL A 114 -13.24 -2.50 -1.97
CA VAL A 114 -13.06 -1.74 -3.21
C VAL A 114 -14.38 -1.14 -3.68
N SER A 115 -15.47 -1.90 -3.65
CA SER A 115 -16.80 -1.41 -4.04
C SER A 115 -17.31 -0.30 -3.12
N MET A 116 -17.13 -0.42 -1.81
CA MET A 116 -17.51 0.61 -0.84
C MET A 116 -16.72 1.90 -1.04
N MET A 117 -15.44 1.81 -1.34
CA MET A 117 -14.61 3.00 -1.63
C MET A 117 -14.95 3.61 -2.99
N ALA A 118 -15.28 2.80 -3.99
CA ALA A 118 -15.73 3.30 -5.29
C ALA A 118 -17.03 4.12 -5.15
N ASP A 119 -17.98 3.64 -4.35
CA ASP A 119 -19.20 4.38 -4.00
C ASP A 119 -18.87 5.67 -3.23
N LEU A 120 -18.05 5.59 -2.19
CA LEU A 120 -17.62 6.72 -1.37
C LEU A 120 -16.93 7.82 -2.18
N TRP A 121 -16.16 7.46 -3.21
CA TRP A 121 -15.44 8.39 -4.08
C TRP A 121 -16.14 8.61 -5.43
N ASN A 122 -17.43 8.27 -5.51
CA ASN A 122 -18.31 8.54 -6.64
C ASN A 122 -17.80 8.01 -7.99
N ALA A 123 -17.30 6.78 -8.03
CA ALA A 123 -16.92 6.13 -9.28
C ALA A 123 -18.14 5.92 -10.20
N PRO A 124 -18.03 6.21 -11.51
CA PRO A 124 -19.18 6.22 -12.40
C PRO A 124 -19.68 4.83 -12.84
N GLY A 125 -18.93 3.78 -12.56
CA GLY A 125 -19.21 2.44 -13.06
C GLY A 125 -18.81 1.34 -12.09
N ALA A 126 -18.51 0.16 -12.63
CA ALA A 126 -18.02 -0.96 -11.82
C ALA A 126 -16.72 -0.59 -11.11
N ALA A 127 -16.61 -0.98 -9.86
CA ALA A 127 -15.41 -0.71 -9.06
C ALA A 127 -14.19 -1.44 -9.63
N VAL A 128 -13.12 -0.71 -9.90
CA VAL A 128 -11.84 -1.24 -10.36
C VAL A 128 -10.77 -0.81 -9.37
N GLY A 129 -10.15 -1.75 -8.68
CA GLY A 129 -9.15 -1.43 -7.67
C GLY A 129 -8.66 -2.66 -6.92
N CYS A 130 -7.76 -2.43 -6.00
CA CYS A 130 -7.25 -3.45 -5.09
C CYS A 130 -6.72 -2.87 -3.78
N SER A 131 -6.56 -3.76 -2.81
CA SER A 131 -5.73 -3.50 -1.64
C SER A 131 -4.24 -3.65 -1.99
N THR A 132 -3.40 -2.97 -1.23
CA THR A 132 -1.94 -2.99 -1.33
C THR A 132 -1.34 -3.03 0.07
N ILE A 133 -0.04 -3.25 0.21
CA ILE A 133 0.63 -3.23 1.52
C ILE A 133 0.80 -1.81 2.11
N GLY A 134 0.28 -0.80 1.44
CA GLY A 134 0.30 0.60 1.86
C GLY A 134 0.12 1.54 0.69
N SER A 135 -0.16 2.84 0.97
CA SER A 135 -0.39 3.83 -0.09
C SER A 135 0.81 4.06 -0.99
N SER A 136 2.02 3.73 -0.57
CA SER A 136 3.20 3.82 -1.46
C SER A 136 3.10 2.87 -2.65
N GLU A 137 2.70 1.62 -2.44
CA GLU A 137 2.41 0.68 -3.52
C GLU A 137 1.19 1.13 -4.33
N ALA A 138 0.14 1.57 -3.65
CA ALA A 138 -1.08 2.07 -4.28
C ALA A 138 -0.79 3.26 -5.23
N ALA A 139 0.01 4.23 -4.79
CA ALA A 139 0.47 5.36 -5.59
C ALA A 139 1.29 4.90 -6.81
N MET A 140 2.22 3.94 -6.60
CA MET A 140 3.04 3.39 -7.69
C MET A 140 2.18 2.68 -8.75
N LEU A 141 1.17 1.92 -8.35
CA LEU A 141 0.23 1.26 -9.27
C LEU A 141 -0.57 2.28 -10.08
N GLY A 142 -1.09 3.33 -9.44
CA GLY A 142 -1.76 4.44 -10.13
C GLY A 142 -0.84 5.13 -11.14
N GLY A 143 0.40 5.40 -10.73
CA GLY A 143 1.41 6.01 -11.58
C GLY A 143 1.83 5.12 -12.76
N MET A 144 2.01 3.82 -12.53
CA MET A 144 2.32 2.86 -13.61
C MET A 144 1.19 2.79 -14.63
N ALA A 145 -0.06 2.72 -14.18
CA ALA A 145 -1.21 2.72 -15.08
C ALA A 145 -1.24 3.99 -15.96
N ALA A 146 -0.98 5.16 -15.38
CA ALA A 146 -0.90 6.41 -16.13
C ALA A 146 0.25 6.41 -17.14
N LYS A 147 1.45 5.92 -16.76
CA LYS A 147 2.60 5.80 -17.66
C LYS A 147 2.31 4.89 -18.84
N TRP A 148 1.74 3.70 -18.61
CA TRP A 148 1.42 2.75 -19.68
C TRP A 148 0.33 3.28 -20.62
N ARG A 149 -0.70 3.98 -20.11
CA ARG A 149 -1.70 4.65 -20.95
C ARG A 149 -1.09 5.75 -21.80
N TRP A 150 -0.25 6.61 -21.25
CA TRP A 150 0.49 7.63 -21.98
C TRP A 150 1.36 6.99 -23.07
N ARG A 151 2.14 5.98 -22.73
CA ARG A 151 3.00 5.24 -23.67
C ARG A 151 2.20 4.67 -24.83
N LYS A 152 1.10 3.96 -24.55
CA LYS A 152 0.23 3.36 -25.57
C LYS A 152 -0.35 4.41 -26.53
N ARG A 153 -0.78 5.58 -26.02
CA ARG A 153 -1.26 6.69 -26.86
C ARG A 153 -0.16 7.21 -27.78
N ARG A 154 1.06 7.41 -27.27
CA ARG A 154 2.19 7.92 -28.07
C ARG A 154 2.66 6.92 -29.10
N GLU A 155 2.77 5.65 -28.76
CA GLU A 155 3.12 4.57 -29.69
C GLU A 155 2.09 4.47 -30.83
N ALA A 156 0.79 4.55 -30.52
CA ALA A 156 -0.26 4.58 -31.53
C ALA A 156 -0.17 5.79 -32.47
N ALA A 157 0.38 6.90 -32.00
CA ALA A 157 0.62 8.10 -32.78
C ALA A 157 2.02 8.12 -33.46
N GLY A 158 2.85 7.08 -33.29
CA GLY A 158 4.21 7.03 -33.81
C GLY A 158 5.18 8.01 -33.13
N LEU A 159 4.89 8.42 -31.90
CA LEU A 159 5.68 9.39 -31.13
C LEU A 159 6.63 8.69 -30.14
N PRO A 160 7.77 9.32 -29.78
CA PRO A 160 8.70 8.78 -28.78
C PRO A 160 8.09 8.62 -27.40
N THR A 161 8.57 7.63 -26.62
CA THR A 161 8.09 7.30 -25.26
C THR A 161 9.21 7.28 -24.22
N ASP A 162 10.34 7.91 -24.52
CA ASP A 162 11.59 7.85 -23.77
C ASP A 162 11.75 8.95 -22.71
N LYS A 163 10.84 9.93 -22.66
CA LYS A 163 10.93 11.07 -21.75
C LYS A 163 9.63 11.35 -20.98
N PRO A 164 9.06 10.36 -20.27
CA PRO A 164 7.88 10.61 -19.47
C PRO A 164 8.20 11.56 -18.30
N ASN A 165 7.29 12.49 -18.01
CA ASN A 165 7.37 13.31 -16.82
C ASN A 165 6.06 13.30 -16.03
N MET A 166 6.15 13.68 -14.75
CA MET A 166 5.00 13.90 -13.87
C MET A 166 5.09 15.27 -13.22
N VAL A 167 3.94 15.89 -12.96
CA VAL A 167 3.84 17.16 -12.26
C VAL A 167 3.16 16.95 -10.91
N CYS A 168 3.74 17.47 -9.84
CA CYS A 168 3.19 17.37 -8.50
C CYS A 168 3.60 18.56 -7.63
N GLY A 169 2.94 18.74 -6.51
CA GLY A 169 3.38 19.63 -5.44
C GLY A 169 4.40 18.97 -4.50
N SER A 170 4.43 19.42 -3.27
CA SER A 170 5.25 18.83 -2.22
C SER A 170 4.69 17.50 -1.75
N VAL A 171 5.14 16.43 -2.37
CA VAL A 171 4.63 15.07 -2.19
C VAL A 171 5.46 14.22 -1.22
N GLN A 172 4.88 13.13 -0.76
CA GLN A 172 5.55 12.12 0.05
C GLN A 172 6.63 11.40 -0.79
N ILE A 173 7.67 10.89 -0.11
CA ILE A 173 8.86 10.25 -0.72
C ILE A 173 8.51 9.10 -1.69
N CYS A 174 7.34 8.47 -1.58
CA CYS A 174 6.93 7.39 -2.49
C CYS A 174 6.91 7.85 -3.95
N TRP A 175 6.55 9.10 -4.23
CA TRP A 175 6.55 9.65 -5.57
C TRP A 175 7.97 9.88 -6.11
N LYS A 176 8.93 10.29 -5.24
CA LYS A 176 10.35 10.36 -5.61
C LYS A 176 10.92 8.98 -5.93
N LYS A 177 10.49 7.94 -5.18
CA LYS A 177 10.83 6.55 -5.49
C LYS A 177 10.21 6.10 -6.80
N PHE A 178 8.91 6.38 -7.01
CA PHE A 178 8.22 6.06 -8.25
C PHE A 178 8.95 6.67 -9.45
N ALA A 179 9.20 7.97 -9.44
CA ALA A 179 9.90 8.66 -10.52
C ALA A 179 11.26 8.02 -10.83
N ARG A 180 12.05 7.72 -9.80
CA ARG A 180 13.37 7.10 -9.96
C ARG A 180 13.32 5.66 -10.45
N TYR A 181 12.40 4.83 -9.91
CA TYR A 181 12.33 3.41 -10.25
C TYR A 181 11.86 3.18 -11.69
N TRP A 182 11.00 4.05 -12.20
CA TRP A 182 10.43 3.94 -13.55
C TRP A 182 10.95 4.99 -14.54
N ASP A 183 12.07 5.62 -14.23
CA ASP A 183 12.75 6.58 -15.10
C ASP A 183 11.80 7.67 -15.63
N ILE A 184 11.20 8.41 -14.70
CA ILE A 184 10.25 9.48 -14.96
C ILE A 184 10.85 10.79 -14.44
N GLU A 185 10.86 11.83 -15.26
CA GLU A 185 11.19 13.18 -14.81
C GLU A 185 10.12 13.66 -13.84
N MET A 186 10.53 14.03 -12.63
CA MET A 186 9.63 14.59 -11.64
C MET A 186 9.72 16.11 -11.62
N ARG A 187 8.64 16.78 -12.00
CA ARG A 187 8.49 18.23 -11.94
C ARG A 187 7.76 18.61 -10.66
N GLU A 188 8.52 18.74 -9.58
CA GLU A 188 8.01 19.13 -8.27
C GLU A 188 7.87 20.65 -8.20
N LEU A 189 6.65 21.13 -8.04
CA LEU A 189 6.32 22.54 -7.86
C LEU A 189 6.53 22.88 -6.37
N GLU A 190 7.64 23.54 -6.06
CA GLU A 190 8.00 23.88 -4.69
C GLU A 190 6.97 24.80 -4.03
N MET A 191 6.79 24.65 -2.71
CA MET A 191 5.99 25.57 -1.91
C MET A 191 6.66 26.96 -1.91
N LEU A 192 5.83 27.98 -2.06
CA LEU A 192 6.26 29.37 -2.00
C LEU A 192 5.71 30.06 -0.74
N ALA A 193 6.34 31.15 -0.31
CA ALA A 193 5.84 31.96 0.80
C ALA A 193 4.44 32.48 0.47
N GLY A 194 3.46 32.06 1.25
CA GLY A 194 2.04 32.39 1.03
C GLY A 194 1.30 31.49 0.05
N GLU A 195 1.97 30.54 -0.62
CA GLU A 195 1.38 29.58 -1.54
C GLU A 195 1.88 28.16 -1.20
N LEU A 196 1.17 27.49 -0.30
CA LEU A 196 1.57 26.16 0.21
C LEU A 196 1.08 25.01 -0.65
N CYS A 197 0.04 25.22 -1.45
CA CYS A 197 -0.51 24.26 -2.40
C CYS A 197 -0.17 24.66 -3.83
N ILE A 198 -0.19 23.70 -4.75
CA ILE A 198 0.02 24.01 -6.17
C ILE A 198 -1.19 24.77 -6.74
N SER A 199 -0.93 25.80 -7.55
CA SER A 199 -1.97 26.50 -8.27
C SER A 199 -2.17 25.95 -9.69
N PRO A 200 -3.38 26.11 -10.27
CA PRO A 200 -3.64 25.70 -11.64
C PRO A 200 -2.69 26.33 -12.66
N GLU A 201 -2.31 27.59 -12.48
CA GLU A 201 -1.40 28.32 -13.36
C GLU A 201 -0.02 27.67 -13.40
N ARG A 202 0.53 27.35 -12.24
CA ARG A 202 1.85 26.67 -12.15
C ARG A 202 1.82 25.26 -12.71
N VAL A 203 0.68 24.56 -12.56
CA VAL A 203 0.51 23.24 -13.21
C VAL A 203 0.52 23.39 -14.72
N LEU A 204 -0.20 24.38 -15.28
CA LEU A 204 -0.23 24.63 -16.73
C LEU A 204 1.14 24.99 -17.32
N GLU A 205 1.99 25.70 -16.56
CA GLU A 205 3.36 26.02 -16.97
C GLU A 205 4.29 24.78 -16.99
N ALA A 206 3.97 23.78 -16.18
CA ALA A 206 4.82 22.60 -15.98
C ALA A 206 4.44 21.40 -16.85
N VAL A 207 3.21 21.34 -17.38
CA VAL A 207 2.75 20.20 -18.19
C VAL A 207 3.14 20.35 -19.66
N ASP A 208 3.45 19.23 -20.31
CA ASP A 208 3.70 19.13 -21.73
C ASP A 208 3.20 17.79 -22.30
N GLU A 209 3.51 17.49 -23.56
CA GLU A 209 3.12 16.26 -24.25
C GLU A 209 3.75 14.98 -23.66
N ASN A 210 4.76 15.12 -22.82
CA ASN A 210 5.42 14.02 -22.12
C ASN A 210 4.87 13.82 -20.71
N THR A 211 3.95 14.67 -20.26
CA THR A 211 3.34 14.56 -18.93
C THR A 211 2.37 13.38 -18.88
N ILE A 212 2.70 12.40 -18.05
CA ILE A 212 1.87 11.19 -17.87
C ILE A 212 0.66 11.45 -16.97
N PHE A 213 0.79 12.36 -15.99
CA PHE A 213 -0.28 12.80 -15.09
C PHE A 213 0.17 13.96 -14.20
N VAL A 214 -0.82 14.63 -13.61
CA VAL A 214 -0.63 15.54 -12.47
C VAL A 214 -1.05 14.82 -11.19
N VAL A 215 -0.31 15.04 -10.10
CA VAL A 215 -0.58 14.43 -8.78
C VAL A 215 -0.86 15.52 -7.74
N PRO A 216 -2.08 16.02 -7.65
CA PRO A 216 -2.48 16.81 -6.50
C PRO A 216 -2.70 15.92 -5.28
N THR A 217 -2.42 16.46 -4.09
CA THR A 217 -2.49 15.74 -2.82
C THR A 217 -3.67 16.19 -1.97
N LEU A 218 -4.54 15.27 -1.60
CA LEU A 218 -5.63 15.50 -0.66
C LEU A 218 -5.12 15.23 0.77
N GLY A 219 -4.50 16.25 1.37
CA GLY A 219 -3.83 16.17 2.68
C GLY A 219 -2.31 16.07 2.55
N VAL A 220 -1.69 17.18 2.16
CA VAL A 220 -0.24 17.29 1.99
C VAL A 220 0.48 16.97 3.30
N THR A 221 1.47 16.08 3.24
CA THR A 221 2.18 15.53 4.40
C THR A 221 2.76 16.60 5.34
N TYR A 222 3.21 17.73 4.81
CA TYR A 222 3.93 18.76 5.57
C TYR A 222 3.02 19.71 6.36
N HIS A 223 1.77 19.91 5.91
CA HIS A 223 0.88 20.92 6.48
C HIS A 223 -0.61 20.51 6.52
N GLY A 224 -0.97 19.38 5.93
CA GLY A 224 -2.32 18.80 5.98
C GLY A 224 -3.36 19.49 5.07
N LEU A 225 -3.01 20.55 4.34
CA LEU A 225 -3.94 21.21 3.43
C LEU A 225 -4.33 20.32 2.26
N TYR A 226 -5.49 20.57 1.70
CA TYR A 226 -6.00 19.94 0.50
C TYR A 226 -5.74 20.83 -0.71
N GLU A 227 -5.10 20.27 -1.73
CA GLU A 227 -4.89 20.96 -3.01
C GLU A 227 -6.21 21.06 -3.78
N ASP A 228 -6.41 22.15 -4.51
CA ASP A 228 -7.67 22.42 -5.25
C ASP A 228 -7.72 21.62 -6.55
N ILE A 229 -8.15 20.35 -6.44
CA ILE A 229 -8.21 19.41 -7.55
C ILE A 229 -9.24 19.81 -8.61
N GLU A 230 -10.35 20.42 -8.19
CA GLU A 230 -11.38 20.91 -9.11
C GLU A 230 -10.85 22.00 -10.03
N SER A 231 -10.20 23.01 -9.48
CA SER A 231 -9.61 24.09 -10.26
C SER A 231 -8.48 23.61 -11.17
N ILE A 232 -7.63 22.68 -10.70
CA ILE A 232 -6.60 22.05 -11.54
C ILE A 232 -7.24 21.25 -12.69
N SER A 233 -8.28 20.47 -12.41
CA SER A 233 -8.99 19.70 -13.44
C SER A 233 -9.57 20.63 -14.51
N LYS A 234 -10.25 21.70 -14.11
CA LYS A 234 -10.82 22.68 -15.02
C LYS A 234 -9.75 23.37 -15.89
N ALA A 235 -8.65 23.76 -15.30
CA ALA A 235 -7.54 24.38 -16.04
C ALA A 235 -6.96 23.43 -17.09
N LEU A 236 -6.82 22.15 -16.78
CA LEU A 236 -6.38 21.12 -17.71
C LEU A 236 -7.43 20.80 -18.80
N ASP A 237 -8.74 20.91 -18.48
CA ASP A 237 -9.81 20.80 -19.48
C ASP A 237 -9.76 21.96 -20.49
N ASP A 238 -9.55 23.18 -20.01
CA ASP A 238 -9.37 24.37 -20.83
C ASP A 238 -8.09 24.27 -21.69
N LEU A 239 -7.00 23.69 -21.16
CA LEU A 239 -5.78 23.43 -21.92
C LEU A 239 -6.03 22.43 -23.05
N GLN A 240 -6.71 21.33 -22.73
CA GLN A 240 -7.04 20.30 -23.73
C GLN A 240 -7.93 20.87 -24.84
N ALA A 241 -8.93 21.68 -24.50
CA ALA A 241 -9.81 22.32 -25.49
C ALA A 241 -9.07 23.25 -26.45
N ARG A 242 -8.01 23.92 -25.97
CA ARG A 242 -7.19 24.85 -26.78
C ARG A 242 -6.08 24.17 -27.57
N THR A 243 -5.47 23.12 -27.04
CA THR A 243 -4.22 22.56 -27.57
C THR A 243 -4.35 21.11 -27.98
N GLY A 244 -5.39 20.40 -27.57
CA GLY A 244 -5.52 18.96 -27.71
C GLY A 244 -4.70 18.14 -26.70
N LEU A 245 -3.95 18.78 -25.81
CA LEU A 245 -3.13 18.11 -24.82
C LEU A 245 -3.98 17.54 -23.68
N ASP A 246 -4.13 16.23 -23.63
CA ASP A 246 -4.87 15.50 -22.58
C ASP A 246 -3.93 14.99 -21.49
N VAL A 247 -3.95 15.64 -20.32
CA VAL A 247 -3.18 15.28 -19.13
C VAL A 247 -4.13 14.82 -18.02
N PRO A 248 -4.11 13.54 -17.60
CA PRO A 248 -4.97 13.03 -16.53
C PRO A 248 -4.47 13.45 -15.14
N ILE A 249 -5.34 13.24 -14.15
CA ILE A 249 -5.05 13.44 -12.73
C ILE A 249 -5.05 12.08 -12.01
N HIS A 250 -4.05 11.89 -11.15
CA HIS A 250 -4.07 10.90 -10.06
C HIS A 250 -4.14 11.64 -8.74
N VAL A 251 -5.12 11.36 -7.91
CA VAL A 251 -5.25 12.01 -6.60
C VAL A 251 -4.52 11.18 -5.54
N ASP A 252 -3.48 11.76 -4.96
CA ASP A 252 -2.88 11.19 -3.74
C ASP A 252 -3.73 11.57 -2.53
N ALA A 253 -4.67 10.70 -2.21
CA ALA A 253 -5.56 10.84 -1.07
C ALA A 253 -5.12 9.97 0.12
N ALA A 254 -3.81 9.72 0.27
CA ALA A 254 -3.27 8.86 1.31
C ALA A 254 -3.79 9.20 2.71
N SER A 255 -3.97 10.49 3.02
CA SER A 255 -4.57 10.97 4.27
C SER A 255 -6.03 11.34 4.09
N GLY A 256 -6.37 12.13 3.07
CA GLY A 256 -7.68 12.74 2.90
C GLY A 256 -8.77 11.80 2.40
N GLY A 257 -8.42 10.69 1.75
CA GLY A 257 -9.41 9.79 1.12
C GLY A 257 -10.45 9.20 2.07
N PHE A 258 -10.06 8.96 3.33
CA PHE A 258 -10.96 8.51 4.39
C PHE A 258 -11.36 9.63 5.36
N LEU A 259 -10.82 10.84 5.23
CA LEU A 259 -11.13 11.95 6.10
C LEU A 259 -12.08 12.95 5.43
N ALA A 260 -11.77 13.37 4.22
CA ALA A 260 -12.51 14.39 3.49
C ALA A 260 -14.02 14.08 3.30
N PRO A 261 -14.43 12.86 2.91
CA PRO A 261 -15.83 12.54 2.72
C PRO A 261 -16.71 12.75 3.97
N PHE A 262 -16.12 12.59 5.16
CA PHE A 262 -16.86 12.63 6.44
C PHE A 262 -16.68 13.94 7.19
N CYS A 263 -15.54 14.59 7.07
CA CYS A 263 -15.17 15.75 7.89
C CYS A 263 -15.17 17.08 7.11
N ALA A 264 -15.19 17.01 5.79
CA ALA A 264 -15.12 18.20 4.94
C ALA A 264 -16.05 18.07 3.71
N PRO A 265 -17.38 17.94 3.91
CA PRO A 265 -18.34 17.71 2.83
C PRO A 265 -18.45 18.90 1.86
N ASP A 266 -18.08 20.10 2.30
CA ASP A 266 -18.15 21.33 1.51
C ASP A 266 -16.87 21.60 0.67
N LEU A 267 -15.93 20.66 0.64
CA LEU A 267 -14.75 20.78 -0.23
C LEU A 267 -15.14 20.84 -1.71
N PRO A 268 -14.37 21.59 -2.54
CA PRO A 268 -14.43 21.45 -3.98
C PRO A 268 -14.31 19.99 -4.41
N LEU A 269 -14.80 19.67 -5.61
CA LEU A 269 -14.74 18.30 -6.12
C LEU A 269 -13.27 17.81 -6.20
N TRP A 270 -13.03 16.59 -5.77
CA TRP A 270 -11.69 16.02 -5.76
C TRP A 270 -11.64 14.55 -6.22
N ASP A 271 -12.80 13.90 -6.33
CA ASP A 271 -12.96 12.48 -6.57
C ASP A 271 -13.38 12.18 -8.03
N PHE A 272 -13.88 10.97 -8.27
CA PHE A 272 -14.25 10.51 -9.60
C PHE A 272 -15.42 11.25 -10.25
N ARG A 273 -16.05 12.23 -9.60
CA ARG A 273 -16.98 13.15 -10.25
C ARG A 273 -16.26 14.06 -11.27
N LEU A 274 -14.95 14.28 -11.08
CA LEU A 274 -14.11 14.93 -12.08
C LEU A 274 -13.63 13.89 -13.10
N GLU A 275 -14.00 14.04 -14.36
CA GLU A 275 -13.67 13.06 -15.42
C GLU A 275 -12.17 12.87 -15.61
N ARG A 276 -11.38 13.91 -15.34
CA ARG A 276 -9.93 13.90 -15.46
C ARG A 276 -9.24 13.12 -14.35
N VAL A 277 -9.89 12.89 -13.22
CA VAL A 277 -9.38 12.01 -12.17
C VAL A 277 -9.54 10.56 -12.62
N LYS A 278 -8.40 9.92 -12.96
CA LYS A 278 -8.35 8.56 -13.49
C LYS A 278 -8.04 7.52 -12.44
N SER A 279 -7.37 7.91 -11.37
CA SER A 279 -7.09 7.03 -10.23
C SER A 279 -6.94 7.81 -8.93
N ILE A 280 -7.21 7.12 -7.82
CA ILE A 280 -7.11 7.64 -6.45
C ILE A 280 -6.42 6.58 -5.61
N ASN A 281 -5.45 6.97 -4.77
CA ASN A 281 -4.92 6.10 -3.74
C ASN A 281 -5.24 6.59 -2.32
N ALA A 282 -5.35 5.69 -1.37
CA ALA A 282 -5.49 6.02 0.05
C ALA A 282 -4.74 5.05 0.95
N SER A 283 -4.35 5.52 2.15
CA SER A 283 -3.82 4.66 3.22
C SER A 283 -4.95 4.19 4.13
N GLY A 284 -5.26 2.90 4.13
CA GLY A 284 -6.24 2.35 5.06
C GLY A 284 -5.79 2.46 6.51
N HIS A 285 -4.47 2.40 6.76
CA HIS A 285 -3.88 2.49 8.10
C HIS A 285 -3.68 3.92 8.64
N LYS A 286 -4.10 4.96 7.90
CA LYS A 286 -4.18 6.33 8.40
C LYS A 286 -5.60 6.59 8.93
N PHE A 287 -6.37 7.42 8.28
CA PHE A 287 -7.74 7.75 8.70
C PHE A 287 -8.79 6.68 8.35
N GLY A 288 -8.40 5.62 7.62
CA GLY A 288 -9.23 4.42 7.47
C GLY A 288 -9.26 3.53 8.72
N LEU A 289 -8.43 3.82 9.74
CA LEU A 289 -8.35 3.15 11.04
C LEU A 289 -8.07 1.64 10.98
N ALA A 290 -7.54 1.16 9.87
CA ALA A 290 -7.07 -0.22 9.75
C ALA A 290 -5.67 -0.39 10.37
N PRO A 291 -5.28 -1.57 10.82
CA PRO A 291 -3.89 -1.84 11.20
C PRO A 291 -2.90 -1.51 10.08
N LEU A 292 -1.63 -1.27 10.44
CA LEU A 292 -0.57 -1.00 9.48
C LEU A 292 -0.46 -2.12 8.43
N GLY A 293 -0.12 -1.73 7.19
CA GLY A 293 0.11 -2.67 6.10
C GLY A 293 -1.04 -2.76 5.11
N VAL A 294 -1.92 -1.75 5.04
CA VAL A 294 -2.96 -1.67 4.01
C VAL A 294 -3.02 -0.29 3.36
N GLY A 295 -3.08 -0.29 2.05
CA GLY A 295 -3.41 0.84 1.20
C GLY A 295 -4.37 0.40 0.11
N TRP A 296 -4.93 1.35 -0.59
CA TRP A 296 -5.94 1.12 -1.63
C TRP A 296 -5.62 1.97 -2.84
N VAL A 297 -5.81 1.41 -4.02
CA VAL A 297 -5.84 2.15 -5.29
C VAL A 297 -7.10 1.77 -6.05
N LEU A 298 -7.79 2.80 -6.55
CA LEU A 298 -8.94 2.64 -7.41
C LEU A 298 -8.72 3.41 -8.70
N TRP A 299 -9.22 2.86 -9.79
CA TRP A 299 -9.29 3.50 -11.10
C TRP A 299 -10.75 3.86 -11.41
N ARG A 300 -10.93 4.95 -12.15
CA ARG A 300 -12.24 5.44 -12.53
C ARG A 300 -13.04 4.42 -13.33
N ASN A 301 -12.39 3.76 -14.30
CA ASN A 301 -12.95 2.76 -15.18
C ASN A 301 -11.94 1.63 -15.45
N GLN A 302 -12.40 0.52 -15.99
CA GLN A 302 -11.53 -0.59 -16.40
C GLN A 302 -10.46 -0.17 -17.42
N GLU A 303 -10.79 0.76 -18.32
CA GLU A 303 -9.87 1.31 -19.33
C GLU A 303 -8.72 2.13 -18.73
N ASP A 304 -8.87 2.57 -17.48
CA ASP A 304 -7.84 3.32 -16.76
C ASP A 304 -6.76 2.41 -16.14
N LEU A 305 -7.03 1.09 -16.07
CA LEU A 305 -6.06 0.05 -15.72
C LEU A 305 -5.65 -0.72 -16.99
N PRO A 306 -4.46 -0.46 -17.57
CA PRO A 306 -3.99 -1.15 -18.77
C PRO A 306 -3.82 -2.66 -18.57
N ASP A 307 -4.23 -3.45 -19.57
CA ASP A 307 -4.13 -4.91 -19.53
C ASP A 307 -2.68 -5.39 -19.39
N GLU A 308 -1.72 -4.62 -19.86
CA GLU A 308 -0.29 -4.89 -19.75
C GLU A 308 0.21 -4.96 -18.30
N LEU A 309 -0.54 -4.39 -17.36
CA LEU A 309 -0.25 -4.44 -15.92
C LEU A 309 -1.01 -5.55 -15.19
N VAL A 310 -1.90 -6.26 -15.88
CA VAL A 310 -2.65 -7.38 -15.31
C VAL A 310 -1.93 -8.68 -15.65
N PHE A 311 -1.46 -9.37 -14.63
CA PHE A 311 -0.77 -10.65 -14.76
C PHE A 311 -1.73 -11.79 -14.42
N HIS A 312 -1.72 -12.85 -15.20
CA HIS A 312 -2.55 -14.02 -15.01
C HIS A 312 -1.75 -15.13 -14.33
N VAL A 313 -2.19 -15.52 -13.13
CA VAL A 313 -1.57 -16.58 -12.34
C VAL A 313 -2.35 -17.87 -12.56
N THR A 314 -1.72 -18.85 -13.20
CA THR A 314 -2.39 -20.10 -13.59
C THR A 314 -1.94 -21.34 -12.80
N TYR A 315 -0.85 -21.24 -12.06
CA TYR A 315 -0.27 -22.39 -11.34
C TYR A 315 -0.84 -22.62 -9.94
N LEU A 316 -1.73 -21.75 -9.46
CA LEU A 316 -2.42 -21.89 -8.17
C LEU A 316 -3.81 -22.53 -8.28
N GLY A 317 -4.23 -23.00 -9.48
CA GLY A 317 -5.47 -23.75 -9.66
C GLY A 317 -6.54 -23.09 -10.53
N GLY A 318 -6.39 -21.84 -10.93
CA GLY A 318 -7.32 -21.10 -11.80
C GLY A 318 -6.62 -20.06 -12.63
N ASP A 319 -7.35 -19.24 -13.35
CA ASP A 319 -6.84 -18.02 -13.96
C ASP A 319 -7.13 -16.83 -13.02
N MET A 320 -6.12 -16.41 -12.28
CA MET A 320 -6.25 -15.35 -11.28
C MET A 320 -5.54 -14.09 -11.73
N PRO A 321 -6.29 -13.08 -12.19
CA PRO A 321 -5.70 -11.79 -12.54
C PRO A 321 -5.19 -11.08 -11.28
N THR A 322 -3.96 -10.60 -11.36
CA THR A 322 -3.33 -9.78 -10.32
C THR A 322 -2.56 -8.62 -10.93
N PHE A 323 -2.53 -7.49 -10.27
CA PHE A 323 -1.80 -6.31 -10.71
C PHE A 323 -1.03 -5.61 -9.59
N GLN A 324 -1.05 -6.16 -8.38
CA GLN A 324 -0.24 -5.68 -7.27
C GLN A 324 1.25 -5.93 -7.54
N ILE A 325 2.11 -5.04 -7.03
CA ILE A 325 3.57 -5.20 -7.11
C ILE A 325 4.02 -6.37 -6.25
N ASN A 326 3.43 -6.52 -5.06
CA ASN A 326 3.75 -7.61 -4.15
C ASN A 326 2.85 -8.82 -4.44
N PHE A 327 3.47 -9.99 -4.61
CA PHE A 327 2.76 -11.23 -4.89
C PHE A 327 2.16 -11.82 -3.61
N SER A 328 3.00 -12.42 -2.77
CA SER A 328 2.54 -13.00 -1.49
C SER A 328 2.41 -11.93 -0.43
N ARG A 329 1.26 -11.88 0.24
CA ARG A 329 0.96 -10.96 1.34
C ARG A 329 -0.10 -11.53 2.26
N PRO A 330 -0.04 -11.24 3.57
CA PRO A 330 -1.07 -11.71 4.49
C PRO A 330 -2.41 -11.01 4.23
N ALA A 331 -3.49 -11.74 4.45
CA ALA A 331 -4.85 -11.23 4.28
C ALA A 331 -5.41 -10.49 5.50
N GLY A 332 -4.71 -10.52 6.62
CA GLY A 332 -5.20 -9.96 7.86
C GLY A 332 -5.36 -8.43 7.87
N GLN A 333 -4.85 -7.71 6.87
CA GLN A 333 -5.01 -6.26 6.73
C GLN A 333 -6.27 -5.86 5.97
N VAL A 334 -6.88 -6.75 5.21
CA VAL A 334 -8.12 -6.55 4.44
C VAL A 334 -9.32 -6.87 5.30
#